data_7e7f0763253e63277e7bce60cbda1fa0
#
_entry.id   7e7f0763253e63277e7bce60cbda1fa0
#
_cell.length_a   1.000
_cell.length_b   1.000
_cell.length_c   1.000
_cell.angle_alpha   90.00
_cell.angle_beta   90.00
_cell.angle_gamma   90.00
#
_symmetry.space_group_name_H-M   'P 1'
#
loop_
_entity.id
_entity.type
_entity.pdbx_description
1 polymer ?
#
loop_
_entity_poly.entity_id
_entity_poly.type
_entity_poly.pdbx_seq_one_letter_code
_entity_poly.pdbx_strand_id
1 'polypeptide(L)'
;NILLITEYARTTQAFAVESVEDIVRLDWRQVMSAEGNSAGGIVTSIARLDGENSERLAQVLDVETILQQVMPSIEPQDVAADIDTRVDLRPGTVILAADDSLIARTMIEQGLEAMNLPYLMCKNGKEAWDQLQGIAAKAESEGKTAQDRVALVLTDLEMPEMDGFTLTRNIKQDPRFAGIPVVIHSSLSGSTNEAHVRKVGADGYVAKFSAQDLAVTLRNALQG
;
A
#
# COMPACT_ATOMS: atom_id res chain seq x y z
N ASN A 1 -12.98 -9.01 30.00
CA ASN A 1 -12.23 -8.44 28.86
C ASN A 1 -12.21 -9.47 27.72
N ILE A 2 -12.54 -9.04 26.53
CA ILE A 2 -12.45 -9.82 25.30
C ILE A 2 -11.07 -9.53 24.69
N LEU A 3 -10.38 -10.56 24.19
CA LEU A 3 -9.14 -10.39 23.45
C LEU A 3 -9.43 -10.54 21.95
N LEU A 4 -9.23 -9.47 21.19
CA LEU A 4 -9.22 -9.50 19.75
C LEU A 4 -7.81 -9.89 19.30
N ILE A 5 -7.66 -11.08 18.75
CA ILE A 5 -6.37 -11.57 18.27
C ILE A 5 -6.22 -11.18 16.78
N THR A 6 -5.13 -10.52 16.46
CA THR A 6 -4.78 -10.11 15.11
C THR A 6 -3.40 -10.64 14.74
N GLU A 7 -3.20 -10.97 13.47
CA GLU A 7 -1.89 -11.28 12.91
C GLU A 7 -1.44 -10.10 12.05
N TYR A 8 -0.24 -9.62 12.30
CA TYR A 8 0.35 -8.50 11.60
C TYR A 8 1.86 -8.68 11.47
N ALA A 9 2.41 -8.50 10.28
CA ALA A 9 3.85 -8.61 10.01
C ALA A 9 4.48 -9.90 10.57
N ARG A 10 3.79 -11.04 10.41
CA ARG A 10 4.17 -12.38 10.95
C ARG A 10 4.22 -12.46 12.47
N THR A 11 3.67 -11.49 13.17
CA THR A 11 3.51 -11.52 14.63
C THR A 11 2.04 -11.58 15.00
N THR A 12 1.72 -12.33 16.04
CA THR A 12 0.36 -12.41 16.59
C THR A 12 0.25 -11.47 17.77
N GLN A 13 -0.72 -10.55 17.72
CA GLN A 13 -1.01 -9.60 18.79
C GLN A 13 -2.42 -9.80 19.31
N ALA A 14 -2.67 -9.34 20.52
CA ALA A 14 -3.99 -9.37 21.12
C ALA A 14 -4.33 -8.00 21.70
N PHE A 15 -5.48 -7.46 21.31
CA PHE A 15 -6.03 -6.21 21.85
C PHE A 15 -7.12 -6.54 22.86
N ALA A 16 -6.99 -6.01 24.07
CA ALA A 16 -8.05 -6.09 25.05
C ALA A 16 -9.13 -5.07 24.71
N VAL A 17 -10.33 -5.55 24.38
CA VAL A 17 -11.49 -4.72 24.06
C VAL A 17 -12.58 -4.90 25.12
N GLU A 18 -13.39 -3.87 25.33
CA GLU A 18 -14.47 -3.89 26.29
C GLU A 18 -15.63 -4.76 25.79
N SER A 19 -16.02 -4.58 24.53
CA SER A 19 -17.08 -5.35 23.88
C SER A 19 -16.79 -5.52 22.39
N VAL A 20 -17.42 -6.52 21.79
CA VAL A 20 -17.54 -6.68 20.34
C VAL A 20 -19.02 -6.57 20.03
N GLU A 21 -19.41 -5.56 19.28
CA GLU A 21 -20.83 -5.33 18.98
C GLU A 21 -21.29 -6.13 17.77
N ASP A 22 -20.56 -6.02 16.66
CA ASP A 22 -20.95 -6.68 15.41
C ASP A 22 -19.76 -6.82 14.43
N ILE A 23 -19.95 -7.61 13.38
CA ILE A 23 -19.11 -7.67 12.20
C ILE A 23 -19.91 -7.13 11.05
N VAL A 24 -19.50 -5.95 10.54
CA VAL A 24 -20.20 -5.28 9.45
C VAL A 24 -19.40 -5.39 8.15
N ARG A 25 -20.12 -5.50 7.02
CA ARG A 25 -19.52 -5.38 5.69
C ARG A 25 -19.81 -3.97 5.18
N LEU A 26 -18.76 -3.28 4.76
CA LEU A 26 -18.83 -1.92 4.26
C LEU A 26 -18.47 -1.88 2.78
N ASP A 27 -19.15 -1.00 2.04
CA ASP A 27 -18.70 -0.58 0.72
C ASP A 27 -17.71 0.60 0.89
N TRP A 28 -16.72 0.71 0.04
CA TRP A 28 -15.74 1.81 0.10
C TRP A 28 -16.37 3.20 0.06
N ARG A 29 -17.56 3.36 -0.53
CA ARG A 29 -18.33 4.60 -0.51
C ARG A 29 -18.83 5.02 0.87
N GLN A 30 -18.87 4.06 1.82
CA GLN A 30 -19.22 4.31 3.22
C GLN A 30 -18.00 4.69 4.07
N VAL A 31 -16.79 4.61 3.51
CA VAL A 31 -15.53 4.88 4.22
C VAL A 31 -14.96 6.19 3.71
N MET A 32 -14.78 7.13 4.62
CA MET A 32 -14.24 8.47 4.34
C MET A 32 -12.85 8.59 4.96
N SER A 33 -11.88 9.11 4.22
CA SER A 33 -10.56 9.43 4.80
C SER A 33 -10.71 10.40 5.97
N ALA A 34 -10.03 10.13 7.09
CA ALA A 34 -9.94 11.06 8.19
C ALA A 34 -8.94 12.16 7.82
N GLU A 35 -9.43 13.28 7.23
CA GLU A 35 -8.58 14.43 6.95
C GLU A 35 -8.17 15.10 8.25
N GLY A 36 -6.85 15.23 8.44
CA GLY A 36 -6.24 16.02 9.53
C GLY A 36 -6.12 15.29 10.85
N ASN A 37 -5.07 15.57 11.51
CA ASN A 37 -4.53 15.24 12.84
C ASN A 37 -5.47 14.61 13.89
N SER A 38 -6.25 13.61 13.54
CA SER A 38 -7.13 12.90 14.46
C SER A 38 -6.31 11.94 15.29
N ALA A 39 -6.14 12.25 16.58
CA ALA A 39 -5.59 11.37 17.62
C ALA A 39 -4.22 10.72 17.28
N GLY A 40 -3.25 11.50 16.84
CA GLY A 40 -1.86 11.01 16.64
C GLY A 40 -1.67 10.06 15.45
N GLY A 41 -2.54 10.14 14.42
CA GLY A 41 -2.44 9.31 13.21
C GLY A 41 -3.00 7.89 13.35
N ILE A 42 -3.61 7.57 14.48
CA ILE A 42 -4.17 6.23 14.76
C ILE A 42 -5.46 5.94 13.96
N VAL A 43 -6.19 6.99 13.56
CA VAL A 43 -7.44 6.85 12.79
C VAL A 43 -7.16 7.15 11.34
N THR A 44 -7.31 6.15 10.46
CA THR A 44 -7.14 6.31 9.00
C THR A 44 -8.40 6.81 8.34
N SER A 45 -9.55 6.36 8.81
CA SER A 45 -10.82 6.62 8.14
C SER A 45 -11.99 6.61 9.12
N ILE A 46 -13.12 7.15 8.67
CA ILE A 46 -14.41 7.09 9.36
C ILE A 46 -15.38 6.30 8.48
N ALA A 47 -15.95 5.23 9.04
CA ALA A 47 -16.91 4.38 8.37
C ALA A 47 -18.35 4.71 8.78
N ARG A 48 -19.28 4.72 7.84
CA ARG A 48 -20.73 4.78 8.08
C ARG A 48 -21.30 3.37 8.10
N LEU A 49 -21.81 2.94 9.25
CA LEU A 49 -22.13 1.53 9.48
C LEU A 49 -23.41 1.05 8.80
N ASP A 50 -24.42 1.89 8.69
CA ASP A 50 -25.78 1.50 8.25
C ASP A 50 -26.14 2.12 6.86
N GLY A 51 -25.14 2.27 5.98
CA GLY A 51 -25.31 2.84 4.64
C GLY A 51 -24.72 4.25 4.46
N GLU A 52 -24.72 4.74 3.22
CA GLU A 52 -24.02 5.99 2.85
C GLU A 52 -24.54 7.24 3.59
N ASN A 53 -25.80 7.23 4.04
CA ASN A 53 -26.45 8.35 4.74
C ASN A 53 -26.59 8.12 6.25
N SER A 54 -25.94 7.10 6.80
CA SER A 54 -26.02 6.78 8.22
C SER A 54 -25.35 7.83 9.09
N GLU A 55 -25.97 8.12 10.23
CA GLU A 55 -25.39 8.93 11.30
C GLU A 55 -24.54 8.07 12.25
N ARG A 56 -24.63 6.73 12.16
CA ARG A 56 -23.85 5.80 12.96
C ARG A 56 -22.46 5.64 12.36
N LEU A 57 -21.49 6.25 13.04
CA LEU A 57 -20.11 6.32 12.58
C LEU A 57 -19.20 5.40 13.43
N ALA A 58 -18.19 4.79 12.77
CA ALA A 58 -17.11 4.09 13.43
C ALA A 58 -15.76 4.65 12.93
N GLN A 59 -14.79 4.69 13.84
CA GLN A 59 -13.41 5.01 13.48
C GLN A 59 -12.69 3.75 13.00
N VAL A 60 -12.02 3.82 11.88
CA VAL A 60 -11.13 2.78 11.38
C VAL A 60 -9.74 3.06 11.94
N LEU A 61 -9.23 2.14 12.74
CA LEU A 61 -7.95 2.29 13.42
C LEU A 61 -6.82 1.72 12.58
N ASP A 62 -5.71 2.46 12.54
CA ASP A 62 -4.44 2.00 12.00
C ASP A 62 -3.72 1.14 13.05
N VAL A 63 -3.83 -0.18 12.88
CA VAL A 63 -3.17 -1.15 13.76
C VAL A 63 -1.65 -1.03 13.68
N GLU A 64 -1.11 -0.65 12.54
CA GLU A 64 0.32 -0.45 12.30
C GLU A 64 0.85 0.68 13.18
N THR A 65 0.16 1.83 13.15
CA THR A 65 0.48 2.99 14.00
C THR A 65 0.38 2.64 15.47
N ILE A 66 -0.67 1.91 15.87
CA ILE A 66 -0.85 1.50 17.28
C ILE A 66 0.32 0.61 17.73
N LEU A 67 0.69 -0.38 16.93
CA LEU A 67 1.76 -1.31 17.28
C LEU A 67 3.11 -0.63 17.37
N GLN A 68 3.45 0.29 16.49
CA GLN A 68 4.70 1.04 16.58
C GLN A 68 4.77 1.95 17.82
N GLN A 69 3.65 2.56 18.21
CA GLN A 69 3.62 3.38 19.43
C GLN A 69 3.82 2.54 20.69
N VAL A 70 3.33 1.31 20.71
CA VAL A 70 3.42 0.41 21.86
C VAL A 70 4.72 -0.41 21.86
N MET A 71 5.26 -0.72 20.69
CA MET A 71 6.44 -1.55 20.50
C MET A 71 7.45 -0.87 19.55
N PRO A 72 8.06 0.24 19.97
CA PRO A 72 8.99 1.00 19.12
C PRO A 72 10.26 0.23 18.71
N SER A 73 10.50 -0.94 19.28
CA SER A 73 11.64 -1.83 18.94
C SER A 73 11.37 -2.81 17.79
N ILE A 74 10.24 -2.71 17.10
CA ILE A 74 10.12 -3.28 15.75
C ILE A 74 10.78 -2.28 14.78
N GLU A 75 12.05 -1.98 15.04
CA GLU A 75 12.87 -1.32 14.04
C GLU A 75 12.99 -2.25 12.84
N PRO A 76 12.97 -1.71 11.61
CA PRO A 76 13.42 -2.47 10.46
C PRO A 76 14.81 -2.98 10.83
N GLN A 77 14.92 -4.29 11.07
CA GLN A 77 16.24 -4.90 11.33
C GLN A 77 17.17 -4.34 10.27
N ASP A 78 18.27 -3.80 10.75
CA ASP A 78 19.33 -3.19 9.95
C ASP A 78 19.33 -3.78 8.53
N VAL A 79 19.03 -2.96 7.54
CA VAL A 79 19.31 -3.26 6.14
C VAL A 79 20.84 -3.16 6.04
N ALA A 80 21.51 -4.04 6.81
CA ALA A 80 22.92 -4.03 6.97
C ALA A 80 23.56 -4.87 5.86
N ALA A 81 24.26 -4.18 5.06
CA ALA A 81 25.63 -4.40 4.61
C ALA A 81 25.98 -5.57 3.69
N ASP A 82 25.14 -6.59 3.43
CA ASP A 82 25.62 -7.74 2.63
C ASP A 82 24.64 -8.31 1.59
N ILE A 83 23.53 -7.58 1.33
CA ILE A 83 22.61 -7.97 0.28
C ILE A 83 22.75 -6.99 -0.87
N ASP A 84 22.99 -7.54 -2.05
CA ASP A 84 22.91 -6.75 -3.28
C ASP A 84 21.49 -6.22 -3.45
N THR A 85 21.18 -5.09 -2.79
CA THR A 85 19.90 -4.36 -2.86
C THR A 85 19.85 -3.48 -4.10
N ARG A 86 20.81 -3.60 -5.01
CA ARG A 86 20.87 -2.78 -6.19
C ARG A 86 19.69 -3.10 -7.13
N VAL A 87 18.86 -2.10 -7.33
CA VAL A 87 17.76 -2.10 -8.29
C VAL A 87 18.05 -1.00 -9.29
N ASP A 88 18.23 -1.35 -10.55
CA ASP A 88 18.51 -0.37 -11.59
C ASP A 88 17.22 0.03 -12.31
N LEU A 89 16.83 1.29 -12.20
CA LEU A 89 15.73 1.87 -12.96
C LEU A 89 16.22 2.49 -14.28
N ARG A 90 15.36 2.47 -15.28
CA ARG A 90 15.63 3.25 -16.51
C ARG A 90 15.72 4.74 -16.14
N PRO A 91 16.72 5.49 -16.70
CA PRO A 91 16.88 6.90 -16.39
C PRO A 91 15.59 7.71 -16.68
N GLY A 92 15.17 8.52 -15.73
CA GLY A 92 13.99 9.36 -15.85
C GLY A 92 12.67 8.68 -15.50
N THR A 93 12.72 7.44 -14.99
CA THR A 93 11.54 6.75 -14.44
C THR A 93 11.51 6.83 -12.92
N VAL A 94 10.31 6.70 -12.35
CA VAL A 94 10.07 6.68 -10.90
C VAL A 94 9.26 5.43 -10.52
N ILE A 95 9.31 5.06 -9.25
CA ILE A 95 8.35 4.13 -8.65
C ILE A 95 7.17 4.96 -8.15
N LEU A 96 5.95 4.61 -8.57
CA LEU A 96 4.72 5.19 -8.04
C LEU A 96 4.25 4.31 -6.90
N ALA A 97 4.27 4.82 -5.67
CA ALA A 97 3.88 4.07 -4.49
C ALA A 97 2.59 4.63 -3.87
N ALA A 98 1.73 3.75 -3.34
CA ALA A 98 0.48 4.12 -2.69
C ALA A 98 0.21 3.28 -1.44
N ASP A 99 -0.07 3.95 -0.32
CA ASP A 99 -0.45 3.32 0.95
C ASP A 99 -1.22 4.37 1.78
N ASP A 100 -2.26 3.98 2.52
CA ASP A 100 -3.05 4.92 3.33
C ASP A 100 -2.43 5.12 4.73
N SER A 101 -1.65 4.17 5.23
CA SER A 101 -0.93 4.29 6.49
C SER A 101 0.27 5.26 6.37
N LEU A 102 0.31 6.29 7.20
CA LEU A 102 1.45 7.23 7.25
C LEU A 102 2.75 6.49 7.55
N ILE A 103 2.70 5.50 8.43
CA ILE A 103 3.88 4.74 8.84
C ILE A 103 4.37 3.86 7.71
N ALA A 104 3.47 3.12 7.05
CA ALA A 104 3.84 2.30 5.92
C ALA A 104 4.44 3.16 4.80
N ARG A 105 3.88 4.34 4.50
CA ARG A 105 4.48 5.29 3.55
C ARG A 105 5.90 5.68 3.95
N THR A 106 6.11 6.07 5.21
CA THR A 106 7.45 6.43 5.71
C THR A 106 8.44 5.28 5.56
N MET A 107 8.03 4.04 5.83
CA MET A 107 8.90 2.86 5.68
C MET A 107 9.20 2.55 4.22
N ILE A 108 8.21 2.69 3.32
CA ILE A 108 8.43 2.56 1.87
C ILE A 108 9.41 3.63 1.39
N GLU A 109 9.22 4.88 1.79
CA GLU A 109 10.11 5.99 1.45
C GLU A 109 11.54 5.70 1.89
N GLN A 110 11.74 5.35 3.16
CA GLN A 110 13.06 4.99 3.70
C GLN A 110 13.70 3.82 2.94
N GLY A 111 12.91 2.78 2.61
CA GLY A 111 13.38 1.65 1.83
C GLY A 111 13.81 2.03 0.41
N LEU A 112 13.02 2.84 -0.28
CA LEU A 112 13.32 3.31 -1.64
C LEU A 112 14.51 4.29 -1.64
N GLU A 113 14.61 5.17 -0.64
CA GLU A 113 15.76 6.07 -0.46
C GLU A 113 17.05 5.30 -0.18
N ALA A 114 17.02 4.29 0.68
CA ALA A 114 18.18 3.44 0.95
C ALA A 114 18.68 2.69 -0.30
N MET A 115 17.77 2.37 -1.22
CA MET A 115 18.09 1.79 -2.53
C MET A 115 18.43 2.85 -3.60
N ASN A 116 18.39 4.14 -3.25
CA ASN A 116 18.58 5.27 -4.17
C ASN A 116 17.60 5.24 -5.38
N LEU A 117 16.35 4.85 -5.13
CA LEU A 117 15.30 4.76 -6.14
C LEU A 117 14.41 6.01 -6.09
N PRO A 118 14.22 6.73 -7.21
CA PRO A 118 13.28 7.84 -7.27
C PRO A 118 11.85 7.34 -7.18
N TYR A 119 11.02 8.01 -6.38
CA TYR A 119 9.64 7.63 -6.15
C TYR A 119 8.67 8.81 -6.14
N LEU A 120 7.39 8.49 -6.28
CA LEU A 120 6.26 9.38 -6.07
C LEU A 120 5.30 8.68 -5.11
N MET A 121 5.05 9.28 -3.93
CA MET A 121 4.20 8.70 -2.90
C MET A 121 2.79 9.25 -2.98
N CYS A 122 1.80 8.35 -2.91
CA CYS A 122 0.36 8.64 -2.89
C CYS A 122 -0.28 8.08 -1.62
N LYS A 123 -1.39 8.68 -1.19
CA LYS A 123 -2.08 8.32 0.07
C LYS A 123 -3.17 7.26 -0.11
N ASN A 124 -3.56 6.97 -1.34
CA ASN A 124 -4.55 5.96 -1.68
C ASN A 124 -4.47 5.60 -3.17
N GLY A 125 -5.21 4.56 -3.57
CA GLY A 125 -5.21 4.10 -4.96
C GLY A 125 -5.82 5.10 -5.94
N LYS A 126 -6.76 5.95 -5.49
CA LYS A 126 -7.38 6.98 -6.35
C LYS A 126 -6.36 8.06 -6.71
N GLU A 127 -5.59 8.53 -5.73
CA GLU A 127 -4.52 9.50 -5.96
C GLU A 127 -3.46 8.90 -6.90
N ALA A 128 -3.06 7.63 -6.68
CA ALA A 128 -2.12 6.95 -7.56
C ALA A 128 -2.64 6.82 -8.99
N TRP A 129 -3.91 6.48 -9.17
CA TRP A 129 -4.54 6.42 -10.48
C TRP A 129 -4.56 7.77 -11.19
N ASP A 130 -4.93 8.84 -10.48
CA ASP A 130 -4.96 10.20 -11.03
C ASP A 130 -3.56 10.70 -11.41
N GLN A 131 -2.55 10.42 -10.58
CA GLN A 131 -1.15 10.71 -10.87
C GLN A 131 -0.67 9.96 -12.12
N LEU A 132 -1.00 8.67 -12.24
CA LEU A 132 -0.61 7.85 -13.38
C LEU A 132 -1.21 8.39 -14.68
N GLN A 133 -2.49 8.80 -14.65
CA GLN A 133 -3.14 9.43 -15.80
C GLN A 133 -2.49 10.76 -16.18
N GLY A 134 -2.16 11.60 -15.19
CA GLY A 134 -1.46 12.86 -15.42
C GLY A 134 -0.07 12.68 -16.03
N ILE A 135 0.69 11.68 -15.52
CA ILE A 135 2.01 11.33 -16.05
C ILE A 135 1.89 10.85 -17.49
N ALA A 136 0.89 10.02 -17.82
CA ALA A 136 0.69 9.53 -19.19
C ALA A 136 0.38 10.68 -20.16
N ALA A 137 -0.53 11.57 -19.80
CA ALA A 137 -0.88 12.72 -20.63
C ALA A 137 0.33 13.64 -20.90
N LYS A 138 1.17 13.86 -19.87
CA LYS A 138 2.41 14.61 -20.02
C LYS A 138 3.41 13.87 -20.91
N ALA A 139 3.63 12.58 -20.70
CA ALA A 139 4.52 11.77 -21.51
C ALA A 139 4.11 11.78 -22.99
N GLU A 140 2.82 11.62 -23.28
CA GLU A 140 2.27 11.67 -24.63
C GLU A 140 2.55 13.02 -25.32
N SER A 141 2.40 14.13 -24.60
CA SER A 141 2.75 15.47 -25.14
C SER A 141 4.23 15.63 -25.49
N GLU A 142 5.09 14.80 -24.93
CA GLU A 142 6.54 14.75 -25.19
C GLU A 142 6.93 13.64 -26.20
N GLY A 143 5.96 12.93 -26.77
CA GLY A 143 6.18 11.80 -27.68
C GLY A 143 6.72 10.55 -26.97
N LYS A 144 6.40 10.39 -25.69
CA LYS A 144 6.80 9.27 -24.81
C LYS A 144 5.59 8.49 -24.32
N THR A 145 5.84 7.35 -23.72
CA THR A 145 4.84 6.50 -23.08
C THR A 145 4.84 6.68 -21.55
N ALA A 146 3.80 6.21 -20.88
CA ALA A 146 3.76 6.18 -19.41
C ALA A 146 4.91 5.34 -18.82
N GLN A 147 5.30 4.25 -19.51
CA GLN A 147 6.41 3.35 -19.13
C GLN A 147 7.78 4.03 -19.20
N ASP A 148 7.93 5.11 -19.97
CA ASP A 148 9.15 5.93 -19.99
C ASP A 148 9.25 6.87 -18.79
N ARG A 149 8.21 6.91 -17.94
CA ARG A 149 8.12 7.77 -16.76
C ARG A 149 7.88 7.00 -15.46
N VAL A 150 7.15 5.89 -15.54
CA VAL A 150 6.86 5.04 -14.38
C VAL A 150 7.45 3.66 -14.63
N ALA A 151 8.39 3.28 -13.79
CA ALA A 151 9.06 1.98 -13.89
C ALA A 151 8.20 0.86 -13.29
N LEU A 152 7.49 1.16 -12.19
CA LEU A 152 6.73 0.20 -11.42
C LEU A 152 5.71 0.94 -10.55
N VAL A 153 4.57 0.27 -10.27
CA VAL A 153 3.61 0.70 -9.25
C VAL A 153 3.72 -0.24 -8.06
N LEU A 154 3.95 0.33 -6.87
CA LEU A 154 3.92 -0.36 -5.58
C LEU A 154 2.66 0.09 -4.85
N THR A 155 1.78 -0.82 -4.45
CA THR A 155 0.49 -0.45 -3.86
C THR A 155 0.13 -1.33 -2.68
N ASP A 156 -0.42 -0.72 -1.64
CA ASP A 156 -1.13 -1.48 -0.62
C ASP A 156 -2.42 -2.08 -1.20
N LEU A 157 -2.93 -3.11 -0.54
CA LEU A 157 -4.17 -3.79 -0.87
C LEU A 157 -5.39 -3.02 -0.39
N GLU A 158 -5.40 -2.63 0.87
CA GLU A 158 -6.55 -2.10 1.58
C GLU A 158 -6.41 -0.58 1.76
N MET A 159 -6.95 0.18 0.82
CA MET A 159 -6.94 1.64 0.86
C MET A 159 -8.34 2.21 0.65
N PRO A 160 -8.68 3.36 1.27
CA PRO A 160 -9.93 4.06 1.02
C PRO A 160 -10.01 4.57 -0.43
N GLU A 161 -11.21 4.86 -0.91
CA GLU A 161 -11.56 5.37 -2.23
C GLU A 161 -11.26 4.41 -3.39
N MET A 162 -10.06 3.86 -3.48
CA MET A 162 -9.68 2.84 -4.45
C MET A 162 -8.67 1.88 -3.82
N ASP A 163 -9.05 0.62 -3.69
CA ASP A 163 -8.20 -0.45 -3.19
C ASP A 163 -7.13 -0.88 -4.23
N GLY A 164 -6.09 -1.59 -3.77
CA GLY A 164 -5.00 -2.03 -4.62
C GLY A 164 -5.41 -3.04 -5.68
N PHE A 165 -6.46 -3.84 -5.46
CA PHE A 165 -6.99 -4.74 -6.49
C PHE A 165 -7.62 -3.97 -7.64
N THR A 166 -8.42 -2.96 -7.31
CA THR A 166 -9.06 -2.08 -8.29
C THR A 166 -8.04 -1.27 -9.06
N LEU A 167 -7.04 -0.70 -8.37
CA LEU A 167 -5.92 0.02 -9.01
C LEU A 167 -5.17 -0.91 -9.97
N THR A 168 -4.78 -2.10 -9.52
CA THR A 168 -4.07 -3.09 -10.35
C THR A 168 -4.87 -3.46 -11.59
N ARG A 169 -6.17 -3.74 -11.43
CA ARG A 169 -7.05 -4.07 -12.56
C ARG A 169 -7.13 -2.93 -13.56
N ASN A 170 -7.30 -1.70 -13.09
CA ASN A 170 -7.35 -0.53 -13.95
C ASN A 170 -6.05 -0.36 -14.76
N ILE A 171 -4.90 -0.52 -14.10
CA ILE A 171 -3.58 -0.45 -14.76
C ILE A 171 -3.46 -1.53 -15.85
N LYS A 172 -3.80 -2.78 -15.52
CA LYS A 172 -3.63 -3.91 -16.45
C LYS A 172 -4.64 -3.93 -17.59
N GLN A 173 -5.80 -3.30 -17.42
CA GLN A 173 -6.82 -3.19 -18.47
C GLN A 173 -6.64 -1.97 -19.39
N ASP A 174 -5.90 -0.95 -18.97
CA ASP A 174 -5.63 0.23 -19.81
C ASP A 174 -4.36 0.00 -20.64
N PRO A 175 -4.46 0.01 -21.99
CA PRO A 175 -3.30 -0.23 -22.88
C PRO A 175 -2.13 0.73 -22.63
N ARG A 176 -2.38 1.93 -22.12
CA ARG A 176 -1.33 2.91 -21.80
C ARG A 176 -0.42 2.46 -20.66
N PHE A 177 -0.96 1.63 -19.74
CA PHE A 177 -0.32 1.24 -18.49
C PHE A 177 -0.05 -0.26 -18.37
N ALA A 178 -0.67 -1.10 -19.20
CA ALA A 178 -0.66 -2.55 -19.08
C ALA A 178 0.74 -3.17 -18.97
N GLY A 179 1.74 -2.52 -19.55
CA GLY A 179 3.14 -2.95 -19.46
C GLY A 179 3.90 -2.42 -18.25
N ILE A 180 3.27 -1.63 -17.35
CA ILE A 180 3.89 -1.21 -16.11
C ILE A 180 3.73 -2.33 -15.08
N PRO A 181 4.83 -2.85 -14.48
CA PRO A 181 4.75 -3.83 -13.41
C PRO A 181 4.01 -3.27 -12.21
N VAL A 182 3.18 -4.12 -11.56
CA VAL A 182 2.48 -3.78 -10.33
C VAL A 182 2.87 -4.78 -9.24
N VAL A 183 3.42 -4.27 -8.14
CA VAL A 183 3.74 -5.03 -6.93
C VAL A 183 2.78 -4.64 -5.84
N ILE A 184 2.16 -5.62 -5.21
CA ILE A 184 1.30 -5.41 -4.05
C ILE A 184 2.12 -5.59 -2.77
N HIS A 185 2.05 -4.60 -1.89
CA HIS A 185 2.71 -4.55 -0.59
C HIS A 185 1.64 -4.59 0.49
N SER A 186 1.52 -5.67 1.23
CA SER A 186 0.40 -5.85 2.17
C SER A 186 0.84 -6.47 3.49
N SER A 187 0.14 -6.10 4.57
CA SER A 187 0.29 -6.71 5.89
C SER A 187 -0.33 -8.12 5.98
N LEU A 188 -1.21 -8.46 5.04
CA LEU A 188 -1.83 -9.78 4.98
C LEU A 188 -0.81 -10.81 4.52
N SER A 189 -0.55 -11.82 5.34
CA SER A 189 0.32 -12.95 5.02
C SER A 189 -0.53 -14.17 4.59
N GLY A 190 -0.03 -14.95 3.62
CA GLY A 190 -0.61 -16.23 3.26
C GLY A 190 -0.75 -16.49 1.76
N SER A 191 -0.60 -17.77 1.38
CA SER A 191 -0.66 -18.25 -0.01
C SER A 191 -1.99 -17.97 -0.73
N THR A 192 -3.08 -17.84 0.01
CA THR A 192 -4.40 -17.52 -0.54
C THR A 192 -4.43 -16.09 -1.09
N ASN A 193 -3.80 -15.14 -0.41
CA ASN A 193 -3.73 -13.76 -0.83
C ASN A 193 -2.83 -13.60 -2.06
N GLU A 194 -1.68 -14.27 -2.09
CA GLU A 194 -0.81 -14.28 -3.28
C GLU A 194 -1.53 -14.82 -4.51
N ALA A 195 -2.31 -15.91 -4.37
CA ALA A 195 -3.08 -16.45 -5.48
C ALA A 195 -4.16 -15.47 -5.99
N HIS A 196 -4.77 -14.69 -5.10
CA HIS A 196 -5.76 -13.69 -5.45
C HIS A 196 -5.12 -12.48 -6.16
N VAL A 197 -3.99 -12.02 -5.64
CA VAL A 197 -3.17 -10.94 -6.21
C VAL A 197 -2.74 -11.27 -7.64
N ARG A 198 -2.28 -12.48 -7.89
CA ARG A 198 -1.91 -12.93 -9.24
C ARG A 198 -3.10 -12.97 -10.21
N LYS A 199 -4.30 -13.31 -9.74
CA LYS A 199 -5.52 -13.32 -10.57
C LYS A 199 -5.93 -11.95 -11.10
N VAL A 200 -5.62 -10.89 -10.38
CA VAL A 200 -5.89 -9.51 -10.84
C VAL A 200 -4.78 -8.96 -11.74
N GLY A 201 -3.71 -9.74 -11.96
CA GLY A 201 -2.63 -9.41 -12.89
C GLY A 201 -1.45 -8.68 -12.24
N ALA A 202 -1.32 -8.70 -10.91
CA ALA A 202 -0.13 -8.17 -10.26
C ALA A 202 1.10 -9.03 -10.58
N ASP A 203 2.24 -8.38 -10.76
CA ASP A 203 3.52 -9.00 -11.14
C ASP A 203 4.33 -9.45 -9.92
N GLY A 204 3.99 -8.91 -8.74
CA GLY A 204 4.65 -9.29 -7.49
C GLY A 204 3.77 -9.05 -6.27
N TYR A 205 4.15 -9.74 -5.20
CA TYR A 205 3.58 -9.58 -3.87
C TYR A 205 4.69 -9.57 -2.84
N VAL A 206 4.65 -8.63 -1.90
CA VAL A 206 5.60 -8.54 -0.81
C VAL A 206 4.87 -8.23 0.50
N ALA A 207 5.25 -8.92 1.57
CA ALA A 207 4.75 -8.60 2.89
C ALA A 207 5.33 -7.27 3.38
N LYS A 208 4.52 -6.45 4.06
CA LYS A 208 4.96 -5.19 4.66
C LYS A 208 6.12 -5.44 5.64
N PHE A 209 7.00 -4.45 5.78
CA PHE A 209 8.10 -4.34 6.77
C PHE A 209 9.33 -5.26 6.57
N SER A 210 9.51 -5.82 5.39
CA SER A 210 10.78 -6.45 5.01
C SER A 210 11.42 -5.67 3.88
N ALA A 211 12.36 -4.79 4.19
CA ALA A 211 13.10 -4.03 3.18
C ALA A 211 13.87 -4.94 2.22
N GLN A 212 14.36 -6.08 2.72
CA GLN A 212 15.02 -7.09 1.92
C GLN A 212 14.06 -7.74 0.92
N ASP A 213 12.88 -8.19 1.39
CA ASP A 213 11.88 -8.81 0.52
C ASP A 213 11.35 -7.81 -0.50
N LEU A 214 11.21 -6.54 -0.10
CA LEU A 214 10.84 -5.45 -1.00
C LEU A 214 11.87 -5.29 -2.12
N ALA A 215 13.16 -5.18 -1.80
CA ALA A 215 14.23 -5.03 -2.80
C ALA A 215 14.27 -6.21 -3.78
N VAL A 216 14.17 -7.45 -3.28
CA VAL A 216 14.12 -8.66 -4.11
C VAL A 216 12.89 -8.66 -5.02
N THR A 217 11.72 -8.31 -4.48
CA THR A 217 10.47 -8.32 -5.25
C THR A 217 10.47 -7.23 -6.32
N LEU A 218 10.94 -6.02 -6.00
CA LEU A 218 11.08 -4.93 -6.97
C LEU A 218 12.02 -5.33 -8.12
N ARG A 219 13.17 -5.92 -7.79
CA ARG A 219 14.13 -6.39 -8.80
C ARG A 219 13.50 -7.42 -9.73
N ASN A 220 12.82 -8.42 -9.18
CA ASN A 220 12.18 -9.46 -9.98
C ASN A 220 11.09 -8.88 -10.91
N ALA A 221 10.27 -7.97 -10.41
CA ALA A 221 9.22 -7.34 -11.18
C ALA A 221 9.74 -6.40 -12.29
N LEU A 222 10.94 -5.83 -12.13
CA LEU A 222 11.58 -4.95 -13.12
C LEU A 222 12.37 -5.70 -14.18
N GLN A 223 12.70 -6.98 -13.96
CA GLN A 223 13.48 -7.82 -14.88
C GLN A 223 12.61 -8.75 -15.74
N GLY A 224 11.32 -8.93 -15.38
CA GLY A 224 10.36 -9.74 -16.14
C GLY A 224 9.72 -8.98 -17.24
#